data_854415a9ccf5ab4efd8f5bd425947bfe
#
_entry.id   854415a9ccf5ab4efd8f5bd425947bfe
#
_cell.length_a   1.000
_cell.length_b   1.000
_cell.length_c   1.000
_cell.angle_alpha   90.00
_cell.angle_beta   90.00
_cell.angle_gamma   90.00
#
_symmetry.space_group_name_H-M   'P 1'
#
loop_
_entity.id
_entity.type
_entity.pdbx_description
1 polymer ?
#
loop_
_entity_poly.entity_id
_entity_poly.type
_entity_poly.pdbx_seq_one_letter_code
_entity_poly.pdbx_strand_id
1 'polypeptide(L)'
;MMRQIRLLTKVSLQGMFGFNEFRYTKDRSKKIRYCLMGFLWGLLVVMLAGYVCIMSVGLAAAGMGRLIPAVLVMGVSLVVLFFTIFKAGPVLFDRNAYEKQIALPVNVRSIIVSRFLTMYITDMLLGLLVLLPGMVVYGVMERPGVTFYLYGILAGLFLPLLPLTVASLLGALIAGISSRWRYKNLVSIVLTLVLVCAVLAGSMGMSGMEEGEMDAMLQQVAEMLEMQISRVYPPAVWIADAMVQGSPAKLLLFLAVSLVGFLIFLEILQRFYVPVCMLLGARETRGNYRMKELREKSILGTMVERELRHYFSSSVYVVNTIMGELLMVLLAGAVLFMDMDALEAMLGLPGVVRRALPVLTGFLPIMMPLTACSISMEGKQWWMLQTLPVTERDMVRSKVAAQLLVALPFYLVSEILLFLALRPGWADGLSLLAVPAAYIIFGARAGLAVNKLFPLLEWESEVRVVKQSASTMVTMLVGMITAVVPVVILVMVPGTFTHGVYLVLTVLLLAATWGMNLGNKRVGK
;
A
#
# COMPACT_ATOMS: atom_id res chain seq x y z
N MET A 1 -27.06 -11.32 21.13
CA MET A 1 -26.27 -11.30 19.89
C MET A 1 -25.96 -9.87 19.42
N MET A 2 -26.93 -9.01 19.10
CA MET A 2 -26.69 -7.64 18.61
C MET A 2 -25.82 -6.77 19.55
N ARG A 3 -26.07 -6.82 20.88
CA ARG A 3 -25.27 -6.11 21.87
C ARG A 3 -23.80 -6.57 21.88
N GLN A 4 -23.54 -7.86 21.73
CA GLN A 4 -22.18 -8.42 21.67
C GLN A 4 -21.45 -7.94 20.41
N ILE A 5 -22.11 -8.01 19.24
CA ILE A 5 -21.54 -7.51 17.96
C ILE A 5 -21.17 -6.04 18.09
N ARG A 6 -22.09 -5.20 18.57
CA ARG A 6 -21.84 -3.76 18.74
C ARG A 6 -20.66 -3.46 19.66
N LEU A 7 -20.55 -4.17 20.79
CA LEU A 7 -19.45 -3.98 21.74
C LEU A 7 -18.10 -4.42 21.15
N LEU A 8 -18.05 -5.60 20.53
CA LEU A 8 -16.83 -6.11 19.91
C LEU A 8 -16.35 -5.19 18.76
N THR A 9 -17.28 -4.76 17.89
CA THR A 9 -16.95 -3.83 16.80
C THR A 9 -16.45 -2.48 17.34
N LYS A 10 -17.10 -1.93 18.37
CA LYS A 10 -16.68 -0.69 19.01
C LYS A 10 -15.25 -0.79 19.56
N VAL A 11 -14.96 -1.86 20.29
CA VAL A 11 -13.61 -2.08 20.86
C VAL A 11 -12.57 -2.24 19.75
N SER A 12 -12.88 -3.00 18.70
CA SER A 12 -11.99 -3.19 17.56
C SER A 12 -11.70 -1.87 16.83
N LEU A 13 -12.72 -1.06 16.55
CA LEU A 13 -12.54 0.25 15.90
C LEU A 13 -11.75 1.23 16.79
N GLN A 14 -12.05 1.29 18.09
CA GLN A 14 -11.32 2.15 19.02
C GLN A 14 -9.85 1.76 19.15
N GLY A 15 -9.55 0.45 19.15
CA GLY A 15 -8.18 -0.06 19.12
C GLY A 15 -7.47 0.26 17.81
N MET A 16 -8.15 0.10 16.67
CA MET A 16 -7.58 0.34 15.35
C MET A 16 -7.18 1.82 15.13
N PHE A 17 -8.02 2.76 15.57
CA PHE A 17 -7.75 4.20 15.44
C PHE A 17 -6.96 4.79 16.60
N GLY A 18 -6.61 4.01 17.63
CA GLY A 18 -5.84 4.48 18.78
C GLY A 18 -6.56 5.54 19.64
N PHE A 19 -7.89 5.70 19.51
CA PHE A 19 -8.66 6.72 20.25
C PHE A 19 -8.55 6.57 21.77
N ASN A 20 -8.51 5.33 22.27
CA ASN A 20 -8.38 5.08 23.71
C ASN A 20 -7.01 5.51 24.22
N GLU A 21 -5.95 5.20 23.48
CA GLU A 21 -4.60 5.59 23.86
C GLU A 21 -4.44 7.12 23.85
N PHE A 22 -4.97 7.80 22.83
CA PHE A 22 -4.97 9.26 22.78
C PHE A 22 -5.70 9.91 23.96
N ARG A 23 -6.88 9.38 24.31
CA ARG A 23 -7.74 9.96 25.35
C ARG A 23 -7.17 9.76 26.76
N TYR A 24 -6.58 8.61 27.04
CA TYR A 24 -6.17 8.23 28.40
C TYR A 24 -4.66 8.39 28.66
N THR A 25 -3.86 8.67 27.64
CA THR A 25 -2.41 8.87 27.82
C THR A 25 -2.14 10.20 28.52
N LYS A 26 -1.33 10.18 29.58
CA LYS A 26 -0.82 11.37 30.26
C LYS A 26 0.50 11.88 29.68
N ASP A 27 1.16 11.07 28.85
CA ASP A 27 2.45 11.38 28.22
C ASP A 27 2.27 12.37 27.07
N ARG A 28 2.89 13.56 27.21
CA ARG A 28 2.83 14.65 26.24
C ARG A 28 3.45 14.24 24.89
N SER A 29 4.53 13.46 24.91
CA SER A 29 5.20 12.98 23.68
C SER A 29 4.29 12.03 22.89
N LYS A 30 3.58 11.13 23.57
CA LYS A 30 2.59 10.24 22.94
C LYS A 30 1.43 11.04 22.34
N LYS A 31 0.92 12.06 23.03
CA LYS A 31 -0.15 12.93 22.50
C LYS A 31 0.28 13.67 21.23
N ILE A 32 1.46 14.28 21.22
CA ILE A 32 1.99 14.98 20.03
C ILE A 32 2.10 14.01 18.86
N ARG A 33 2.56 12.78 19.09
CA ARG A 33 2.67 11.75 18.05
C ARG A 33 1.32 11.39 17.44
N TYR A 34 0.26 11.24 18.28
CA TYR A 34 -1.10 10.98 17.77
C TYR A 34 -1.68 12.18 17.02
N CYS A 35 -1.42 13.41 17.47
CA CYS A 35 -1.82 14.62 16.74
C CYS A 35 -1.14 14.71 15.38
N LEU A 36 0.16 14.43 15.32
CA LEU A 36 0.92 14.40 14.06
C LEU A 36 0.36 13.33 13.11
N MET A 37 0.09 12.13 13.61
CA MET A 37 -0.55 11.08 12.80
C MET A 37 -1.92 11.51 12.29
N GLY A 38 -2.75 12.11 13.13
CA GLY A 38 -4.06 12.63 12.74
C GLY A 38 -3.96 13.71 11.66
N PHE A 39 -2.99 14.62 11.78
CA PHE A 39 -2.72 15.64 10.77
C PHE A 39 -2.27 15.03 9.44
N LEU A 40 -1.36 14.06 9.46
CA LEU A 40 -0.90 13.36 8.26
C LEU A 40 -2.04 12.59 7.57
N TRP A 41 -2.89 11.91 8.34
CA TRP A 41 -4.10 11.27 7.81
C TRP A 41 -5.04 12.30 7.19
N GLY A 42 -5.26 13.45 7.85
CA GLY A 42 -6.06 14.54 7.30
C GLY A 42 -5.51 15.06 5.97
N LEU A 43 -4.19 15.22 5.88
CA LEU A 43 -3.50 15.64 4.65
C LEU A 43 -3.71 14.62 3.51
N LEU A 44 -3.54 13.33 3.80
CA LEU A 44 -3.78 12.25 2.83
C LEU A 44 -5.24 12.26 2.33
N VAL A 45 -6.20 12.47 3.22
CA VAL A 45 -7.62 12.59 2.88
C VAL A 45 -7.86 13.76 1.91
N VAL A 46 -7.28 14.93 2.20
CA VAL A 46 -7.41 16.12 1.35
C VAL A 46 -6.74 15.90 -0.02
N MET A 47 -5.56 15.29 -0.04
CA MET A 47 -4.87 14.94 -1.30
C MET A 47 -5.68 13.96 -2.15
N LEU A 48 -6.24 12.91 -1.55
CA LEU A 48 -7.07 11.94 -2.25
C LEU A 48 -8.34 12.58 -2.81
N ALA A 49 -9.02 13.40 -2.00
CA ALA A 49 -10.20 14.13 -2.45
C ALA A 49 -9.87 15.10 -3.60
N GLY A 50 -8.75 15.81 -3.50
CA GLY A 50 -8.25 16.69 -4.56
C GLY A 50 -7.96 15.93 -5.86
N TYR A 51 -7.30 14.78 -5.77
CA TYR A 51 -7.06 13.92 -6.93
C TYR A 51 -8.36 13.46 -7.61
N VAL A 52 -9.34 13.02 -6.81
CA VAL A 52 -10.67 12.61 -7.32
C VAL A 52 -11.38 13.79 -7.99
N CYS A 53 -11.30 15.00 -7.42
CA CYS A 53 -11.87 16.19 -8.04
C CYS A 53 -11.21 16.50 -9.39
N ILE A 54 -9.87 16.50 -9.46
CA ILE A 54 -9.12 16.78 -10.69
C ILE A 54 -9.48 15.75 -11.77
N MET A 55 -9.50 14.45 -11.42
CA MET A 55 -9.87 13.38 -12.34
C MET A 55 -11.30 13.55 -12.84
N SER A 56 -12.26 13.87 -11.95
CA SER A 56 -13.67 14.07 -12.32
C SER A 56 -13.86 15.29 -13.22
N VAL A 57 -13.16 16.40 -12.95
CA VAL A 57 -13.16 17.60 -13.79
C VAL A 57 -12.57 17.28 -15.16
N GLY A 58 -11.48 16.52 -15.22
CA GLY A 58 -10.86 16.07 -16.47
C GLY A 58 -11.82 15.25 -17.33
N LEU A 59 -12.51 14.28 -16.73
CA LEU A 59 -13.54 13.49 -17.44
C LEU A 59 -14.71 14.35 -17.95
N ALA A 60 -15.17 15.31 -17.15
CA ALA A 60 -16.23 16.21 -17.57
C ALA A 60 -15.78 17.14 -18.71
N ALA A 61 -14.57 17.69 -18.64
CA ALA A 61 -13.98 18.52 -19.68
C ALA A 61 -13.79 17.76 -21.01
N ALA A 62 -13.52 16.45 -20.93
CA ALA A 62 -13.45 15.54 -22.08
C ALA A 62 -14.83 15.12 -22.63
N GLY A 63 -15.94 15.72 -22.16
CA GLY A 63 -17.30 15.35 -22.59
C GLY A 63 -17.82 14.02 -22.04
N MET A 64 -17.04 13.34 -21.17
CA MET A 64 -17.36 12.04 -20.55
C MET A 64 -18.01 12.16 -19.16
N GLY A 65 -18.68 13.28 -18.87
CA GLY A 65 -19.28 13.54 -17.56
C GLY A 65 -20.18 12.42 -17.06
N ARG A 66 -20.98 11.80 -17.93
CA ARG A 66 -21.89 10.69 -17.59
C ARG A 66 -21.19 9.44 -17.05
N LEU A 67 -19.91 9.25 -17.37
CA LEU A 67 -19.13 8.09 -16.89
C LEU A 67 -18.56 8.31 -15.48
N ILE A 68 -18.53 9.54 -14.97
CA ILE A 68 -17.94 9.84 -13.65
C ILE A 68 -18.48 8.91 -12.56
N PRO A 69 -19.80 8.70 -12.37
CA PRO A 69 -20.30 7.79 -11.34
C PRO A 69 -19.83 6.35 -11.53
N ALA A 70 -19.82 5.83 -12.77
CA ALA A 70 -19.39 4.46 -13.06
C ALA A 70 -17.90 4.25 -12.77
N VAL A 71 -17.05 5.17 -13.18
CA VAL A 71 -15.60 5.15 -12.95
C VAL A 71 -15.28 5.22 -11.46
N LEU A 72 -15.95 6.10 -10.72
CA LEU A 72 -15.77 6.22 -9.27
C LEU A 72 -16.19 4.96 -8.53
N VAL A 73 -17.36 4.41 -8.86
CA VAL A 73 -17.87 3.17 -8.25
C VAL A 73 -16.94 2.00 -8.55
N MET A 74 -16.49 1.86 -9.78
CA MET A 74 -15.51 0.82 -10.16
C MET A 74 -14.19 1.02 -9.44
N GLY A 75 -13.66 2.25 -9.43
CA GLY A 75 -12.40 2.58 -8.76
C GLY A 75 -12.44 2.24 -7.26
N VAL A 76 -13.49 2.66 -6.54
CA VAL A 76 -13.70 2.31 -5.14
C VAL A 76 -13.78 0.80 -4.96
N SER A 77 -14.54 0.11 -5.81
CA SER A 77 -14.72 -1.35 -5.72
C SER A 77 -13.41 -2.10 -5.93
N LEU A 78 -12.58 -1.68 -6.88
CA LEU A 78 -11.26 -2.26 -7.12
C LEU A 78 -10.30 -2.00 -5.95
N VAL A 79 -10.29 -0.77 -5.42
CA VAL A 79 -9.48 -0.41 -4.26
C VAL A 79 -9.88 -1.24 -3.03
N VAL A 80 -11.18 -1.35 -2.75
CA VAL A 80 -11.70 -2.17 -1.65
C VAL A 80 -11.33 -3.64 -1.86
N LEU A 81 -11.56 -4.20 -3.06
CA LEU A 81 -11.21 -5.57 -3.39
C LEU A 81 -9.71 -5.83 -3.14
N PHE A 82 -8.85 -5.00 -3.71
CA PHE A 82 -7.41 -5.14 -3.63
C PHE A 82 -6.91 -5.08 -2.18
N PHE A 83 -7.24 -4.01 -1.44
CA PHE A 83 -6.77 -3.88 -0.06
C PHE A 83 -7.37 -4.93 0.87
N THR A 84 -8.60 -5.36 0.62
CA THR A 84 -9.27 -6.35 1.47
C THR A 84 -8.71 -7.75 1.27
N ILE A 85 -8.30 -8.16 0.08
CA ILE A 85 -7.68 -9.49 -0.14
C ILE A 85 -6.50 -9.68 0.81
N PHE A 86 -5.65 -8.65 0.98
CA PHE A 86 -4.49 -8.72 1.88
C PHE A 86 -4.84 -8.57 3.36
N LYS A 87 -5.90 -7.82 3.66
CA LYS A 87 -6.34 -7.52 5.01
C LYS A 87 -7.22 -8.64 5.59
N ALA A 88 -7.96 -9.36 4.74
CA ALA A 88 -8.97 -10.33 5.17
C ALA A 88 -8.35 -11.52 5.92
N GLY A 89 -7.27 -12.11 5.42
CA GLY A 89 -6.60 -13.23 6.09
C GLY A 89 -6.18 -12.89 7.52
N PRO A 90 -5.30 -11.90 7.73
CA PRO A 90 -4.87 -11.48 9.06
C PRO A 90 -5.97 -10.96 9.98
N VAL A 91 -7.00 -10.30 9.45
CA VAL A 91 -8.06 -9.71 10.29
C VAL A 91 -9.12 -10.74 10.65
N LEU A 92 -9.59 -11.54 9.69
CA LEU A 92 -10.64 -12.53 9.95
C LEU A 92 -10.11 -13.71 10.76
N PHE A 93 -8.90 -14.18 10.47
CA PHE A 93 -8.32 -15.39 11.05
C PHE A 93 -7.17 -15.10 12.03
N ASP A 94 -7.16 -13.92 12.68
CA ASP A 94 -6.20 -13.62 13.75
C ASP A 94 -6.42 -14.59 14.93
N ARG A 95 -5.47 -15.51 15.08
CA ARG A 95 -5.47 -16.52 16.13
C ARG A 95 -5.39 -15.91 17.52
N ASN A 96 -4.49 -14.94 17.73
CA ASN A 96 -4.27 -14.35 19.04
C ASN A 96 -5.52 -13.62 19.55
N ALA A 97 -6.20 -12.92 18.64
CA ALA A 97 -7.47 -12.29 18.96
C ALA A 97 -8.59 -13.32 19.13
N TYR A 98 -8.58 -14.42 18.36
CA TYR A 98 -9.56 -15.48 18.49
C TYR A 98 -9.46 -16.20 19.85
N GLU A 99 -8.25 -16.61 20.26
CA GLU A 99 -8.01 -17.27 21.57
C GLU A 99 -8.46 -16.40 22.75
N LYS A 100 -8.21 -15.09 22.67
CA LYS A 100 -8.68 -14.14 23.70
C LYS A 100 -10.21 -13.99 23.70
N GLN A 101 -10.84 -14.01 22.52
CA GLN A 101 -12.27 -13.78 22.37
C GLN A 101 -13.11 -15.03 22.68
N ILE A 102 -12.61 -16.24 22.38
CA ILE A 102 -13.32 -17.49 22.65
C ILE A 102 -13.38 -17.80 24.17
N ALA A 103 -12.46 -17.24 24.96
CA ALA A 103 -12.49 -17.32 26.42
C ALA A 103 -13.61 -16.48 27.04
N LEU A 104 -14.22 -15.57 26.27
CA LEU A 104 -15.36 -14.76 26.71
C LEU A 104 -16.68 -15.49 26.44
N PRO A 105 -17.76 -15.23 27.18
CA PRO A 105 -19.09 -15.82 26.95
C PRO A 105 -19.75 -15.18 25.71
N VAL A 106 -19.15 -15.35 24.53
CA VAL A 106 -19.57 -14.74 23.28
C VAL A 106 -19.74 -15.80 22.20
N ASN A 107 -20.81 -15.73 21.42
CA ASN A 107 -21.04 -16.63 20.31
C ASN A 107 -20.01 -16.42 19.18
N VAL A 108 -19.48 -17.50 18.62
CA VAL A 108 -18.54 -17.45 17.48
C VAL A 108 -19.10 -16.62 16.32
N ARG A 109 -20.40 -16.72 16.04
CA ARG A 109 -21.10 -15.89 15.05
C ARG A 109 -20.95 -14.39 15.31
N SER A 110 -21.02 -13.97 16.58
CA SER A 110 -20.85 -12.56 16.96
C SER A 110 -19.41 -12.08 16.74
N ILE A 111 -18.42 -12.96 16.92
CA ILE A 111 -17.01 -12.67 16.65
C ILE A 111 -16.80 -12.45 15.15
N ILE A 112 -17.28 -13.36 14.31
CA ILE A 112 -17.15 -13.29 12.85
C ILE A 112 -17.79 -11.99 12.32
N VAL A 113 -19.05 -11.75 12.69
CA VAL A 113 -19.80 -10.57 12.24
C VAL A 113 -19.14 -9.28 12.71
N SER A 114 -18.61 -9.23 13.93
CA SER A 114 -17.93 -8.02 14.43
C SER A 114 -16.62 -7.71 13.66
N ARG A 115 -15.84 -8.72 13.30
CA ARG A 115 -14.63 -8.57 12.49
C ARG A 115 -14.95 -8.08 11.07
N PHE A 116 -15.95 -8.72 10.45
CA PHE A 116 -16.41 -8.29 9.14
C PHE A 116 -16.96 -6.85 9.18
N LEU A 117 -17.76 -6.51 10.18
CA LEU A 117 -18.33 -5.18 10.34
C LEU A 117 -17.25 -4.11 10.58
N THR A 118 -16.17 -4.46 11.28
CA THR A 118 -15.01 -3.56 11.45
C THR A 118 -14.35 -3.27 10.10
N MET A 119 -14.13 -4.28 9.25
CA MET A 119 -13.59 -4.12 7.90
C MET A 119 -14.55 -3.30 7.02
N TYR A 120 -15.84 -3.64 7.05
CA TYR A 120 -16.88 -2.94 6.30
C TYR A 120 -16.93 -1.44 6.63
N ILE A 121 -16.94 -1.05 7.90
CA ILE A 121 -16.96 0.36 8.31
C ILE A 121 -15.72 1.10 7.80
N THR A 122 -14.53 0.49 7.88
CA THR A 122 -13.31 1.13 7.39
C THR A 122 -13.31 1.31 5.88
N ASP A 123 -13.82 0.32 5.14
CA ASP A 123 -13.85 0.35 3.68
C ASP A 123 -15.00 1.24 3.16
N MET A 124 -16.12 1.32 3.92
CA MET A 124 -17.20 2.28 3.68
C MET A 124 -16.73 3.74 3.83
N LEU A 125 -15.97 4.04 4.89
CA LEU A 125 -15.41 5.37 5.07
C LEU A 125 -14.48 5.75 3.91
N LEU A 126 -13.64 4.83 3.46
CA LEU A 126 -12.77 5.03 2.30
C LEU A 126 -13.60 5.25 1.03
N GLY A 127 -14.63 4.44 0.81
CA GLY A 127 -15.51 4.55 -0.34
C GLY A 127 -16.25 5.89 -0.40
N LEU A 128 -16.80 6.34 0.72
CA LEU A 128 -17.46 7.64 0.82
C LEU A 128 -16.48 8.80 0.58
N LEU A 129 -15.25 8.67 1.06
CA LEU A 129 -14.20 9.68 0.87
C LEU A 129 -13.83 9.88 -0.61
N VAL A 130 -13.95 8.85 -1.42
CA VAL A 130 -13.73 8.92 -2.88
C VAL A 130 -15.03 9.34 -3.60
N LEU A 131 -16.16 8.76 -3.21
CA LEU A 131 -17.42 8.97 -3.91
C LEU A 131 -17.97 10.41 -3.73
N LEU A 132 -17.90 10.97 -2.50
CA LEU A 132 -18.47 12.27 -2.21
C LEU A 132 -17.84 13.43 -3.02
N PRO A 133 -16.50 13.57 -3.10
CA PRO A 133 -15.90 14.62 -3.93
C PRO A 133 -16.31 14.51 -5.42
N GLY A 134 -16.31 13.30 -5.96
CA GLY A 134 -16.73 13.07 -7.34
C GLY A 134 -18.21 13.39 -7.58
N MET A 135 -19.09 13.07 -6.64
CA MET A 135 -20.51 13.44 -6.69
C MET A 135 -20.71 14.96 -6.67
N VAL A 136 -19.88 15.68 -5.89
CA VAL A 136 -19.92 17.15 -5.85
C VAL A 136 -19.52 17.73 -7.21
N VAL A 137 -18.42 17.24 -7.80
CA VAL A 137 -17.97 17.70 -9.13
C VAL A 137 -19.04 17.42 -10.19
N TYR A 138 -19.57 16.19 -10.22
CA TYR A 138 -20.66 15.83 -11.12
C TYR A 138 -21.88 16.73 -10.94
N GLY A 139 -22.24 17.02 -9.69
CA GLY A 139 -23.36 17.88 -9.32
C GLY A 139 -23.22 19.33 -9.78
N VAL A 140 -21.99 19.86 -9.76
CA VAL A 140 -21.70 21.23 -10.24
C VAL A 140 -21.77 21.29 -11.76
N MET A 141 -21.27 20.28 -12.46
CA MET A 141 -21.14 20.27 -13.92
C MET A 141 -22.44 19.85 -14.63
N GLU A 142 -23.06 18.76 -14.20
CA GLU A 142 -24.23 18.17 -14.87
C GLU A 142 -25.57 18.58 -14.23
N ARG A 143 -25.55 19.21 -13.04
CA ARG A 143 -26.74 19.66 -12.29
C ARG A 143 -27.86 18.62 -12.19
N PRO A 144 -27.56 17.40 -11.70
CA PRO A 144 -28.54 16.33 -11.59
C PRO A 144 -29.62 16.65 -10.56
N GLY A 145 -30.76 15.95 -10.64
CA GLY A 145 -31.84 16.06 -9.66
C GLY A 145 -31.44 15.51 -8.28
N VAL A 146 -32.27 15.79 -7.26
CA VAL A 146 -32.05 15.36 -5.86
C VAL A 146 -31.93 13.82 -5.74
N THR A 147 -32.58 13.08 -6.59
CA THR A 147 -32.53 11.61 -6.66
C THR A 147 -31.12 11.07 -6.85
N PHE A 148 -30.27 11.78 -7.59
CA PHE A 148 -28.85 11.43 -7.79
C PHE A 148 -28.11 11.35 -6.46
N TYR A 149 -28.25 12.36 -5.62
CA TYR A 149 -27.56 12.41 -4.33
C TYR A 149 -28.09 11.37 -3.36
N LEU A 150 -29.40 11.18 -3.33
CA LEU A 150 -30.02 10.17 -2.47
C LEU A 150 -29.55 8.75 -2.83
N TYR A 151 -29.54 8.42 -4.13
CA TYR A 151 -29.10 7.13 -4.62
C TYR A 151 -27.58 6.94 -4.46
N GLY A 152 -26.80 8.02 -4.64
CA GLY A 152 -25.36 7.99 -4.40
C GLY A 152 -24.98 7.74 -2.94
N ILE A 153 -25.68 8.34 -1.99
CA ILE A 153 -25.47 8.08 -0.55
C ILE A 153 -25.85 6.62 -0.21
N LEU A 154 -27.01 6.16 -0.69
CA LEU A 154 -27.44 4.78 -0.49
C LEU A 154 -26.45 3.79 -1.14
N ALA A 155 -26.02 4.06 -2.37
CA ALA A 155 -25.02 3.26 -3.06
C ALA A 155 -23.71 3.24 -2.28
N GLY A 156 -23.23 4.40 -1.81
CA GLY A 156 -21.99 4.51 -1.04
C GLY A 156 -21.99 3.70 0.26
N LEU A 157 -23.14 3.56 0.90
CA LEU A 157 -23.30 2.69 2.07
C LEU A 157 -23.15 1.20 1.73
N PHE A 158 -23.65 0.75 0.59
CA PHE A 158 -23.62 -0.67 0.22
C PHE A 158 -22.47 -1.03 -0.72
N LEU A 159 -21.83 -0.04 -1.33
CA LEU A 159 -20.76 -0.21 -2.31
C LEU A 159 -19.63 -1.14 -1.87
N PRO A 160 -19.08 -1.04 -0.64
CA PRO A 160 -17.99 -1.90 -0.22
C PRO A 160 -18.43 -3.35 0.03
N LEU A 161 -19.72 -3.62 0.21
CA LEU A 161 -20.20 -4.90 0.70
C LEU A 161 -19.85 -6.05 -0.25
N LEU A 162 -20.09 -5.86 -1.55
CA LEU A 162 -19.86 -6.89 -2.57
C LEU A 162 -18.36 -7.16 -2.80
N PRO A 163 -17.50 -6.14 -3.08
CA PRO A 163 -16.06 -6.37 -3.22
C PRO A 163 -15.41 -6.90 -1.93
N LEU A 164 -15.88 -6.45 -0.76
CA LEU A 164 -15.43 -6.95 0.54
C LEU A 164 -15.74 -8.44 0.73
N THR A 165 -16.94 -8.91 0.34
CA THR A 165 -17.31 -10.32 0.45
C THR A 165 -16.44 -11.20 -0.46
N VAL A 166 -16.27 -10.79 -1.72
CA VAL A 166 -15.43 -11.51 -2.70
C VAL A 166 -13.98 -11.54 -2.22
N ALA A 167 -13.44 -10.39 -1.81
CA ALA A 167 -12.07 -10.29 -1.31
C ALA A 167 -11.83 -11.11 -0.04
N SER A 168 -12.82 -11.14 0.86
CA SER A 168 -12.74 -11.93 2.10
C SER A 168 -12.75 -13.43 1.81
N LEU A 169 -13.53 -13.86 0.82
CA LEU A 169 -13.55 -15.26 0.37
C LEU A 169 -12.20 -15.65 -0.24
N LEU A 170 -11.65 -14.81 -1.13
CA LEU A 170 -10.33 -15.03 -1.73
C LEU A 170 -9.23 -15.03 -0.68
N GLY A 171 -9.26 -14.09 0.25
CA GLY A 171 -8.32 -14.02 1.37
C GLY A 171 -8.39 -15.26 2.28
N ALA A 172 -9.59 -15.78 2.53
CA ALA A 172 -9.79 -17.01 3.28
C ALA A 172 -9.24 -18.25 2.54
N LEU A 173 -9.46 -18.34 1.22
CA LEU A 173 -8.91 -19.40 0.38
C LEU A 173 -7.38 -19.34 0.36
N ILE A 174 -6.80 -18.17 0.15
CA ILE A 174 -5.34 -17.96 0.18
C ILE A 174 -4.77 -18.37 1.54
N ALA A 175 -5.40 -17.96 2.64
CA ALA A 175 -4.98 -18.34 3.99
C ALA A 175 -5.08 -19.86 4.20
N GLY A 176 -6.16 -20.49 3.74
CA GLY A 176 -6.36 -21.94 3.85
C GLY A 176 -5.34 -22.76 3.05
N ILE A 177 -5.07 -22.36 1.80
CA ILE A 177 -4.09 -23.01 0.92
C ILE A 177 -2.68 -22.80 1.47
N SER A 178 -2.33 -21.57 1.81
CA SER A 178 -0.98 -21.24 2.31
C SER A 178 -0.65 -21.90 3.64
N SER A 179 -1.66 -22.22 4.48
CA SER A 179 -1.46 -22.88 5.77
C SER A 179 -0.84 -24.28 5.66
N ARG A 180 -1.07 -24.98 4.55
CA ARG A 180 -0.58 -26.35 4.29
C ARG A 180 0.86 -26.40 3.78
N TRP A 181 1.43 -25.26 3.36
CA TRP A 181 2.74 -25.21 2.73
C TRP A 181 3.83 -24.83 3.73
N ARG A 182 4.98 -25.51 3.63
CA ARG A 182 6.17 -25.23 4.47
C ARG A 182 6.62 -23.76 4.37
N TYR A 183 6.43 -23.15 3.20
CA TYR A 183 6.82 -21.78 2.88
C TYR A 183 5.61 -20.85 2.72
N LYS A 184 4.61 -20.99 3.60
CA LYS A 184 3.35 -20.24 3.54
C LYS A 184 3.51 -18.73 3.35
N ASN A 185 4.50 -18.13 4.01
CA ASN A 185 4.77 -16.70 3.88
C ASN A 185 5.33 -16.36 2.51
N LEU A 186 6.25 -17.18 1.95
CA LEU A 186 6.78 -17.01 0.60
C LEU A 186 5.69 -17.15 -0.47
N VAL A 187 4.81 -18.13 -0.34
CA VAL A 187 3.69 -18.31 -1.27
C VAL A 187 2.73 -17.13 -1.20
N SER A 188 2.42 -16.63 -0.02
CA SER A 188 1.60 -15.42 0.16
C SER A 188 2.26 -14.19 -0.50
N ILE A 189 3.57 -14.01 -0.32
CA ILE A 189 4.34 -12.91 -0.91
C ILE A 189 4.30 -12.99 -2.45
N VAL A 190 4.67 -14.16 -3.00
CA VAL A 190 4.70 -14.35 -4.46
C VAL A 190 3.32 -14.13 -5.08
N LEU A 191 2.27 -14.69 -4.47
CA LEU A 191 0.89 -14.53 -4.98
C LEU A 191 0.44 -13.07 -4.94
N THR A 192 0.82 -12.35 -3.89
CA THR A 192 0.56 -10.91 -3.76
C THR A 192 1.27 -10.12 -4.84
N LEU A 193 2.56 -10.39 -5.06
CA LEU A 193 3.37 -9.71 -6.07
C LEU A 193 2.84 -9.98 -7.48
N VAL A 194 2.49 -11.24 -7.80
CA VAL A 194 1.89 -11.61 -9.09
C VAL A 194 0.58 -10.86 -9.31
N LEU A 195 -0.28 -10.75 -8.29
CA LEU A 195 -1.53 -10.03 -8.41
C LEU A 195 -1.32 -8.53 -8.65
N VAL A 196 -0.38 -7.91 -7.91
CA VAL A 196 -0.01 -6.49 -8.12
C VAL A 196 0.54 -6.27 -9.52
N CYS A 197 1.46 -7.12 -9.98
CA CYS A 197 1.99 -7.06 -11.34
C CYS A 197 0.89 -7.21 -12.39
N ALA A 198 -0.05 -8.13 -12.20
CA ALA A 198 -1.16 -8.33 -13.14
C ALA A 198 -2.10 -7.11 -13.23
N VAL A 199 -2.40 -6.48 -12.07
CA VAL A 199 -3.22 -5.25 -12.04
C VAL A 199 -2.49 -4.09 -12.72
N LEU A 200 -1.20 -3.91 -12.44
CA LEU A 200 -0.41 -2.83 -13.04
C LEU A 200 -0.18 -3.07 -14.54
N ALA A 201 0.14 -4.28 -14.97
CA ALA A 201 0.26 -4.63 -16.39
C ALA A 201 -1.05 -4.42 -17.16
N GLY A 202 -2.18 -4.78 -16.54
CA GLY A 202 -3.51 -4.51 -17.09
C GLY A 202 -3.81 -3.03 -17.26
N SER A 203 -3.36 -2.17 -16.32
CA SER A 203 -3.55 -0.71 -16.43
C SER A 203 -2.66 -0.07 -17.49
N MET A 204 -1.48 -0.66 -17.77
CA MET A 204 -0.54 -0.13 -18.78
C MET A 204 -0.93 -0.47 -20.21
N GLY A 205 -1.64 -1.57 -20.45
CA GLY A 205 -2.15 -1.94 -21.78
C GLY A 205 -3.16 -0.94 -22.38
N MET A 206 -3.61 0.05 -21.60
CA MET A 206 -4.53 1.10 -22.04
C MET A 206 -3.85 2.40 -22.50
N SER A 207 -2.51 2.50 -22.44
CA SER A 207 -1.80 3.77 -22.61
C SER A 207 -1.20 4.02 -24.01
N GLY A 208 -1.46 3.18 -25.00
CA GLY A 208 -0.80 3.26 -26.33
C GLY A 208 -1.73 3.67 -27.46
N MET A 209 -2.18 4.93 -27.52
CA MET A 209 -2.99 5.42 -28.64
C MET A 209 -2.61 6.85 -29.06
N GLU A 210 -2.57 7.13 -30.37
CA GLU A 210 -2.11 8.39 -30.99
C GLU A 210 -3.16 9.52 -31.06
N GLU A 211 -2.69 10.79 -31.06
CA GLU A 211 -3.45 12.05 -30.91
C GLU A 211 -4.10 12.58 -32.21
N GLY A 212 -4.66 11.78 -33.07
CA GLY A 212 -5.17 12.30 -34.35
C GLY A 212 -6.69 12.48 -34.48
N GLU A 213 -7.51 11.87 -33.63
CA GLU A 213 -8.98 11.84 -33.75
C GLU A 213 -9.68 11.99 -32.39
N MET A 214 -9.36 13.07 -31.66
CA MET A 214 -9.68 13.23 -30.24
C MET A 214 -11.19 13.08 -29.91
N ASP A 215 -12.09 13.68 -30.67
CA ASP A 215 -13.52 13.66 -30.32
C ASP A 215 -14.21 12.33 -30.67
N ALA A 216 -13.90 11.74 -31.84
CA ALA A 216 -14.42 10.42 -32.22
C ALA A 216 -13.78 9.32 -31.35
N MET A 217 -12.53 9.48 -31.00
CA MET A 217 -11.76 8.58 -30.15
C MET A 217 -12.23 8.67 -28.70
N LEU A 218 -12.53 9.86 -28.15
CA LEU A 218 -13.09 10.03 -26.82
C LEU A 218 -14.44 9.33 -26.68
N GLN A 219 -15.29 9.37 -27.71
CA GLN A 219 -16.55 8.62 -27.73
C GLN A 219 -16.32 7.10 -27.79
N GLN A 220 -15.38 6.63 -28.61
CA GLN A 220 -15.02 5.21 -28.67
C GLN A 220 -14.39 4.72 -27.35
N VAL A 221 -13.53 5.53 -26.74
CA VAL A 221 -12.95 5.22 -25.41
C VAL A 221 -14.04 5.21 -24.34
N ALA A 222 -15.01 6.12 -24.40
CA ALA A 222 -16.13 6.12 -23.47
C ALA A 222 -16.98 4.86 -23.60
N GLU A 223 -17.32 4.46 -24.83
CA GLU A 223 -18.08 3.22 -25.12
C GLU A 223 -17.27 1.96 -24.73
N MET A 224 -15.95 1.94 -25.00
CA MET A 224 -15.07 0.86 -24.57
C MET A 224 -14.97 0.77 -23.06
N LEU A 225 -14.82 1.90 -22.35
CA LEU A 225 -14.80 1.93 -20.89
C LEU A 225 -16.11 1.44 -20.31
N GLU A 226 -17.24 1.89 -20.81
CA GLU A 226 -18.56 1.45 -20.36
C GLU A 226 -18.75 -0.05 -20.61
N MET A 227 -18.35 -0.54 -21.78
CA MET A 227 -18.40 -1.98 -22.11
C MET A 227 -17.47 -2.80 -21.19
N GLN A 228 -16.25 -2.34 -20.94
CA GLN A 228 -15.33 -3.04 -20.04
C GLN A 228 -15.79 -3.00 -18.58
N ILE A 229 -16.27 -1.86 -18.09
CA ILE A 229 -16.86 -1.76 -16.76
C ILE A 229 -18.03 -2.72 -16.62
N SER A 230 -18.91 -2.78 -17.61
CA SER A 230 -20.07 -3.68 -17.64
C SER A 230 -19.66 -5.16 -17.63
N ARG A 231 -18.57 -5.53 -18.31
CA ARG A 231 -18.06 -6.91 -18.33
C ARG A 231 -17.34 -7.31 -17.07
N VAL A 232 -16.50 -6.42 -16.51
CA VAL A 232 -15.65 -6.71 -15.35
C VAL A 232 -16.43 -6.61 -14.04
N TYR A 233 -17.24 -5.57 -13.91
CA TYR A 233 -17.99 -5.30 -12.69
C TYR A 233 -19.39 -4.72 -12.99
N PRO A 234 -20.36 -5.54 -13.42
CA PRO A 234 -21.73 -5.10 -13.75
C PRO A 234 -22.40 -4.24 -12.67
N PRO A 235 -22.18 -4.48 -11.35
CA PRO A 235 -22.78 -3.67 -10.31
C PRO A 235 -22.41 -2.18 -10.37
N ALA A 236 -21.24 -1.82 -10.93
CA ALA A 236 -20.86 -0.41 -11.12
C ALA A 236 -21.79 0.30 -12.10
N VAL A 237 -22.15 -0.38 -13.19
CA VAL A 237 -23.07 0.16 -14.20
C VAL A 237 -24.49 0.27 -13.63
N TRP A 238 -24.95 -0.72 -12.86
CA TRP A 238 -26.28 -0.64 -12.22
C TRP A 238 -26.40 0.55 -11.28
N ILE A 239 -25.35 0.82 -10.49
CA ILE A 239 -25.33 2.00 -9.60
C ILE A 239 -25.27 3.28 -10.41
N ALA A 240 -24.38 3.38 -11.41
CA ALA A 240 -24.23 4.56 -12.24
C ALA A 240 -25.55 4.90 -12.95
N ASP A 241 -26.19 3.92 -13.56
CA ASP A 241 -27.47 4.08 -14.20
C ASP A 241 -28.59 4.45 -13.22
N ALA A 242 -28.59 3.84 -12.03
CA ALA A 242 -29.55 4.21 -10.99
C ALA A 242 -29.37 5.69 -10.59
N MET A 243 -28.13 6.15 -10.42
CA MET A 243 -27.83 7.54 -10.05
C MET A 243 -28.15 8.53 -11.16
N VAL A 244 -27.74 8.24 -12.41
CA VAL A 244 -27.86 9.17 -13.54
C VAL A 244 -29.28 9.16 -14.14
N GLN A 245 -29.86 7.98 -14.32
CA GLN A 245 -31.20 7.81 -14.92
C GLN A 245 -32.33 7.85 -13.89
N GLY A 246 -32.00 7.83 -12.57
CA GLY A 246 -32.99 7.78 -11.51
C GLY A 246 -33.77 6.45 -11.43
N SER A 247 -33.20 5.34 -11.92
CA SER A 247 -33.87 4.05 -11.99
C SER A 247 -33.87 3.32 -10.62
N PRO A 248 -35.02 3.19 -9.92
CA PRO A 248 -35.08 2.49 -8.65
C PRO A 248 -34.87 0.98 -8.80
N ALA A 249 -35.23 0.40 -9.94
CA ALA A 249 -35.06 -1.02 -10.19
C ALA A 249 -33.59 -1.45 -10.20
N LYS A 250 -32.72 -0.67 -10.84
CA LYS A 250 -31.27 -0.96 -10.87
C LYS A 250 -30.62 -0.78 -9.50
N LEU A 251 -31.08 0.22 -8.72
CA LEU A 251 -30.64 0.39 -7.34
C LEU A 251 -31.04 -0.81 -6.48
N LEU A 252 -32.32 -1.24 -6.55
CA LEU A 252 -32.80 -2.40 -5.79
C LEU A 252 -32.08 -3.68 -6.20
N LEU A 253 -31.80 -3.87 -7.48
CA LEU A 253 -31.01 -5.01 -7.96
C LEU A 253 -29.62 -5.02 -7.33
N PHE A 254 -28.93 -3.90 -7.33
CA PHE A 254 -27.61 -3.77 -6.68
C PHE A 254 -27.66 -4.06 -5.18
N LEU A 255 -28.62 -3.48 -4.47
CA LEU A 255 -28.80 -3.70 -3.03
C LEU A 255 -29.11 -5.17 -2.72
N ALA A 256 -29.99 -5.79 -3.50
CA ALA A 256 -30.35 -7.19 -3.35
C ALA A 256 -29.14 -8.12 -3.57
N VAL A 257 -28.40 -7.93 -4.66
CA VAL A 257 -27.21 -8.74 -4.96
C VAL A 257 -26.14 -8.56 -3.89
N SER A 258 -25.90 -7.34 -3.43
CA SER A 258 -24.93 -7.05 -2.37
C SER A 258 -25.31 -7.70 -1.04
N LEU A 259 -26.59 -7.60 -0.66
CA LEU A 259 -27.08 -8.18 0.60
C LEU A 259 -27.13 -9.71 0.57
N VAL A 260 -27.66 -10.28 -0.53
CA VAL A 260 -27.72 -11.75 -0.72
C VAL A 260 -26.30 -12.33 -0.77
N GLY A 261 -25.40 -11.70 -1.52
CA GLY A 261 -23.98 -12.10 -1.56
C GLY A 261 -23.35 -12.12 -0.17
N PHE A 262 -23.60 -11.08 0.62
CA PHE A 262 -23.13 -11.01 2.00
C PHE A 262 -23.71 -12.10 2.91
N LEU A 263 -25.00 -12.38 2.82
CA LEU A 263 -25.64 -13.42 3.62
C LEU A 263 -25.11 -14.83 3.27
N ILE A 264 -24.92 -15.12 2.00
CA ILE A 264 -24.30 -16.37 1.53
C ILE A 264 -22.88 -16.48 2.06
N PHE A 265 -22.09 -15.40 1.97
CA PHE A 265 -20.74 -15.36 2.50
C PHE A 265 -20.69 -15.63 4.01
N LEU A 266 -21.56 -15.01 4.79
CA LEU A 266 -21.64 -15.25 6.24
C LEU A 266 -21.94 -16.71 6.57
N GLU A 267 -22.84 -17.36 5.85
CA GLU A 267 -23.18 -18.77 6.07
C GLU A 267 -22.00 -19.69 5.74
N ILE A 268 -21.32 -19.44 4.62
CA ILE A 268 -20.09 -20.16 4.24
C ILE A 268 -19.01 -19.96 5.32
N LEU A 269 -18.75 -18.71 5.70
CA LEU A 269 -17.71 -18.40 6.67
C LEU A 269 -17.95 -19.04 8.03
N GLN A 270 -19.19 -19.07 8.52
CA GLN A 270 -19.54 -19.72 9.78
C GLN A 270 -19.18 -21.21 9.82
N ARG A 271 -19.40 -21.92 8.72
CA ARG A 271 -19.10 -23.36 8.64
C ARG A 271 -17.59 -23.64 8.66
N PHE A 272 -16.81 -22.78 8.04
CA PHE A 272 -15.38 -23.01 7.85
C PHE A 272 -14.49 -22.21 8.82
N TYR A 273 -15.04 -21.29 9.60
CA TYR A 273 -14.26 -20.37 10.43
C TYR A 273 -13.39 -21.09 11.47
N VAL A 274 -14.00 -21.91 12.30
CA VAL A 274 -13.30 -22.63 13.38
C VAL A 274 -12.25 -23.61 12.82
N PRO A 275 -12.58 -24.47 11.82
CA PRO A 275 -11.58 -25.31 11.18
C PRO A 275 -10.38 -24.54 10.60
N VAL A 276 -10.63 -23.42 9.93
CA VAL A 276 -9.55 -22.59 9.35
C VAL A 276 -8.69 -21.95 10.44
N CYS A 277 -9.29 -21.40 11.50
CA CYS A 277 -8.54 -20.87 12.64
C CYS A 277 -7.67 -21.93 13.32
N MET A 278 -8.17 -23.17 13.47
CA MET A 278 -7.42 -24.27 14.03
C MET A 278 -6.28 -24.73 13.10
N LEU A 279 -6.52 -24.85 11.80
CA LEU A 279 -5.51 -25.20 10.80
C LEU A 279 -4.37 -24.16 10.75
N LEU A 280 -4.69 -22.89 10.79
CA LEU A 280 -3.70 -21.81 10.84
C LEU A 280 -2.90 -21.81 12.14
N GLY A 281 -3.48 -22.36 13.21
CA GLY A 281 -2.85 -22.52 14.52
C GLY A 281 -2.01 -23.77 14.68
N ALA A 282 -2.29 -24.82 13.93
CA ALA A 282 -1.53 -26.06 13.96
C ALA A 282 -0.15 -25.83 13.34
N ARG A 283 0.84 -25.48 14.16
CA ARG A 283 2.25 -25.65 13.79
C ARG A 283 2.52 -27.14 13.77
N GLU A 284 2.56 -27.76 12.61
CA GLU A 284 3.27 -29.03 12.46
C GLU A 284 4.76 -28.77 12.73
N THR A 285 5.16 -28.90 13.98
CA THR A 285 6.56 -29.10 14.33
C THR A 285 6.93 -30.52 13.90
N ARG A 286 7.21 -30.71 12.60
CA ARG A 286 7.89 -31.93 12.17
C ARG A 286 9.26 -31.94 12.82
N GLY A 287 9.41 -32.74 13.86
CA GLY A 287 10.62 -32.90 14.65
C GLY A 287 11.81 -33.56 13.93
N ASN A 288 12.07 -33.17 12.70
CA ASN A 288 13.27 -33.53 11.95
C ASN A 288 14.36 -32.47 12.08
N TYR A 289 14.48 -31.84 13.24
CA TYR A 289 15.65 -31.01 13.52
C TYR A 289 16.87 -31.93 13.66
N ARG A 290 17.71 -32.00 12.65
CA ARG A 290 19.06 -32.52 12.72
C ARG A 290 20.00 -31.39 13.08
N MET A 291 20.64 -31.49 14.22
CA MET A 291 21.69 -30.59 14.63
C MET A 291 22.79 -30.61 13.56
N LYS A 292 22.99 -29.52 12.86
CA LYS A 292 24.08 -29.35 11.88
C LYS A 292 25.29 -28.84 12.64
N GLU A 293 26.47 -29.22 12.17
CA GLU A 293 27.72 -28.66 12.70
C GLU A 293 27.66 -27.15 12.70
N LEU A 294 27.97 -26.57 13.86
CA LEU A 294 28.06 -25.11 14.02
C LEU A 294 29.29 -24.64 13.25
N ARG A 295 29.09 -23.99 12.12
CA ARG A 295 30.17 -23.30 11.39
C ARG A 295 30.35 -21.93 11.99
N GLU A 296 31.57 -21.57 12.31
CA GLU A 296 31.94 -20.21 12.69
C GLU A 296 31.63 -19.24 11.52
N LYS A 297 30.78 -18.27 11.77
CA LYS A 297 30.45 -17.20 10.84
C LYS A 297 30.88 -15.87 11.44
N SER A 298 31.17 -14.88 10.59
CA SER A 298 31.41 -13.52 11.07
C SER A 298 30.18 -12.98 11.82
N ILE A 299 30.40 -12.18 12.85
CA ILE A 299 29.34 -11.55 13.65
C ILE A 299 28.36 -10.80 12.72
N LEU A 300 28.90 -9.99 11.81
CA LEU A 300 28.07 -9.24 10.85
C LEU A 300 27.23 -10.17 9.95
N GLY A 301 27.84 -11.22 9.40
CA GLY A 301 27.13 -12.18 8.53
C GLY A 301 26.00 -12.90 9.27
N THR A 302 26.24 -13.30 10.53
CA THR A 302 25.21 -13.94 11.37
C THR A 302 24.05 -12.98 11.67
N MET A 303 24.36 -11.72 11.97
CA MET A 303 23.36 -10.69 12.22
C MET A 303 22.55 -10.37 10.98
N VAL A 304 23.16 -10.26 9.80
CA VAL A 304 22.46 -10.07 8.52
C VAL A 304 21.54 -11.25 8.22
N GLU A 305 22.02 -12.49 8.38
CA GLU A 305 21.21 -13.69 8.18
C GLU A 305 20.00 -13.71 9.13
N ARG A 306 20.19 -13.30 10.38
CA ARG A 306 19.11 -13.16 11.37
C ARG A 306 18.08 -12.12 10.91
N GLU A 307 18.52 -10.93 10.49
CA GLU A 307 17.63 -9.87 10.00
C GLU A 307 16.82 -10.34 8.78
N LEU A 308 17.45 -11.01 7.81
CA LEU A 308 16.76 -11.54 6.63
C LEU A 308 15.75 -12.64 7.02
N ARG A 309 16.11 -13.54 7.94
CA ARG A 309 15.17 -14.56 8.43
C ARG A 309 13.98 -13.93 9.15
N HIS A 310 14.21 -12.91 9.97
CA HIS A 310 13.16 -12.16 10.65
C HIS A 310 12.27 -11.44 9.63
N TYR A 311 12.86 -10.77 8.64
CA TYR A 311 12.16 -10.11 7.55
C TYR A 311 11.21 -11.06 6.81
N PHE A 312 11.74 -12.18 6.29
CA PHE A 312 10.94 -13.17 5.55
C PHE A 312 10.01 -14.01 6.43
N SER A 313 10.07 -13.89 7.74
CA SER A 313 9.12 -14.55 8.64
C SER A 313 7.74 -13.88 8.67
N SER A 314 7.66 -12.58 8.31
CA SER A 314 6.43 -11.81 8.30
C SER A 314 6.04 -11.42 6.87
N SER A 315 4.91 -11.95 6.37
CA SER A 315 4.38 -11.59 5.06
C SER A 315 3.95 -10.13 4.99
N VAL A 316 3.40 -9.59 6.09
CA VAL A 316 2.99 -8.17 6.17
C VAL A 316 4.19 -7.25 6.03
N TYR A 317 5.29 -7.57 6.71
CA TYR A 317 6.51 -6.79 6.66
C TYR A 317 7.10 -6.79 5.25
N VAL A 318 7.28 -7.97 4.65
CA VAL A 318 7.84 -8.10 3.29
C VAL A 318 6.98 -7.41 2.25
N VAL A 319 5.68 -7.72 2.18
CA VAL A 319 4.80 -7.19 1.12
C VAL A 319 4.75 -5.68 1.13
N ASN A 320 4.73 -5.04 2.31
CA ASN A 320 4.64 -3.59 2.35
C ASN A 320 5.97 -2.89 2.05
N THR A 321 7.09 -3.46 2.45
CA THR A 321 8.40 -2.81 2.24
C THR A 321 9.01 -3.12 0.87
N ILE A 322 8.70 -4.27 0.26
CA ILE A 322 9.20 -4.62 -1.08
C ILE A 322 8.44 -3.92 -2.22
N MET A 323 7.31 -3.28 -1.88
CA MET A 323 6.46 -2.64 -2.88
C MET A 323 7.19 -1.51 -3.62
N GLY A 324 8.03 -0.75 -2.93
CA GLY A 324 8.83 0.31 -3.55
C GLY A 324 9.82 -0.22 -4.58
N GLU A 325 10.53 -1.28 -4.23
CA GLU A 325 11.46 -1.97 -5.13
C GLU A 325 10.75 -2.59 -6.33
N LEU A 326 9.56 -3.16 -6.12
CA LEU A 326 8.75 -3.70 -7.20
C LEU A 326 8.26 -2.60 -8.15
N LEU A 327 7.76 -1.49 -7.61
CA LEU A 327 7.32 -0.34 -8.41
C LEU A 327 8.48 0.26 -9.24
N MET A 328 9.71 0.25 -8.71
CA MET A 328 10.90 0.67 -9.45
C MET A 328 11.12 -0.21 -10.70
N VAL A 329 11.02 -1.54 -10.56
CA VAL A 329 11.15 -2.46 -11.71
C VAL A 329 9.99 -2.28 -12.69
N LEU A 330 8.77 -2.09 -12.20
CA LEU A 330 7.59 -1.88 -13.05
C LEU A 330 7.68 -0.56 -13.82
N LEU A 331 8.15 0.51 -13.19
CA LEU A 331 8.40 1.79 -13.85
C LEU A 331 9.45 1.62 -14.96
N ALA A 332 10.56 0.94 -14.67
CA ALA A 332 11.59 0.65 -15.67
C ALA A 332 11.07 -0.21 -16.82
N GLY A 333 10.23 -1.21 -16.51
CA GLY A 333 9.55 -2.02 -17.52
C GLY A 333 8.55 -1.21 -18.35
N ALA A 334 7.84 -0.27 -17.75
CA ALA A 334 6.93 0.62 -18.46
C ALA A 334 7.66 1.46 -19.50
N VAL A 335 8.79 2.07 -19.11
CA VAL A 335 9.62 2.88 -20.01
C VAL A 335 10.07 2.09 -21.25
N LEU A 336 10.22 0.77 -21.14
CA LEU A 336 10.59 -0.09 -22.28
C LEU A 336 9.51 -0.15 -23.38
N PHE A 337 8.22 -0.03 -22.96
CA PHE A 337 7.08 -0.18 -23.87
C PHE A 337 6.38 1.15 -24.22
N MET A 338 6.77 2.25 -23.56
CA MET A 338 6.16 3.58 -23.75
C MET A 338 6.99 4.42 -24.72
N ASP A 339 6.32 5.15 -25.59
CA ASP A 339 6.95 6.22 -26.35
C ASP A 339 7.13 7.43 -25.44
N MET A 340 8.40 7.66 -25.05
CA MET A 340 8.74 8.75 -24.12
C MET A 340 8.55 10.13 -24.75
N ASP A 341 8.70 10.26 -26.07
CA ASP A 341 8.54 11.52 -26.78
C ASP A 341 7.06 11.91 -26.85
N ALA A 342 6.18 10.95 -27.13
CA ALA A 342 4.73 11.14 -27.08
C ALA A 342 4.25 11.49 -25.66
N LEU A 343 4.76 10.81 -24.63
CA LEU A 343 4.41 11.11 -23.23
C LEU A 343 4.85 12.53 -22.83
N GLU A 344 6.05 12.94 -23.21
CA GLU A 344 6.58 14.27 -22.90
C GLU A 344 5.82 15.38 -23.64
N ALA A 345 5.41 15.14 -24.89
CA ALA A 345 4.56 16.04 -25.67
C ALA A 345 3.18 16.18 -25.00
N MET A 346 2.56 15.07 -24.61
CA MET A 346 1.27 15.08 -23.91
C MET A 346 1.30 15.86 -22.59
N LEU A 347 2.39 15.76 -21.84
CA LEU A 347 2.55 16.47 -20.57
C LEU A 347 2.99 17.92 -20.74
N GLY A 348 3.36 18.34 -21.96
CA GLY A 348 3.92 19.67 -22.22
C GLY A 348 5.29 19.89 -21.57
N LEU A 349 6.04 18.81 -21.32
CA LEU A 349 7.32 18.81 -20.58
C LEU A 349 8.43 18.12 -21.41
N PRO A 350 8.85 18.69 -22.54
CA PRO A 350 9.80 18.06 -23.44
C PRO A 350 11.16 17.80 -22.75
N GLY A 351 11.64 16.56 -22.80
CA GLY A 351 12.90 16.12 -22.22
C GLY A 351 12.93 16.06 -20.69
N VAL A 352 11.86 16.45 -19.98
CA VAL A 352 11.83 16.49 -18.52
C VAL A 352 11.59 15.11 -17.92
N VAL A 353 10.68 14.33 -18.50
CA VAL A 353 10.34 13.00 -17.97
C VAL A 353 11.55 12.08 -18.00
N ARG A 354 12.29 12.05 -19.11
CA ARG A 354 13.55 11.29 -19.22
C ARG A 354 14.58 11.74 -18.19
N ARG A 355 14.71 13.05 -17.96
CA ARG A 355 15.60 13.61 -16.92
C ARG A 355 15.13 13.30 -15.51
N ALA A 356 13.84 13.10 -15.27
CA ALA A 356 13.34 12.77 -13.95
C ALA A 356 13.48 11.27 -13.60
N LEU A 357 13.65 10.37 -14.57
CA LEU A 357 13.70 8.93 -14.35
C LEU A 357 14.70 8.47 -13.28
N PRO A 358 15.97 8.93 -13.24
CA PRO A 358 16.91 8.50 -12.20
C PRO A 358 16.46 8.87 -10.79
N VAL A 359 15.80 10.02 -10.65
CA VAL A 359 15.24 10.47 -9.37
C VAL A 359 14.01 9.66 -9.00
N LEU A 360 13.11 9.42 -9.96
CA LEU A 360 11.86 8.68 -9.74
C LEU A 360 12.14 7.22 -9.38
N THR A 361 13.04 6.55 -10.10
CA THR A 361 13.42 5.16 -9.80
C THR A 361 14.11 5.05 -8.46
N GLY A 362 14.98 5.99 -8.09
CA GLY A 362 15.62 6.03 -6.78
C GLY A 362 14.66 6.33 -5.63
N PHE A 363 13.64 7.15 -5.88
CA PHE A 363 12.64 7.52 -4.88
C PHE A 363 11.73 6.37 -4.45
N LEU A 364 11.33 5.49 -5.37
CA LEU A 364 10.35 4.43 -5.09
C LEU A 364 10.78 3.51 -3.93
N PRO A 365 12.02 3.00 -3.86
CA PRO A 365 12.47 2.20 -2.72
C PRO A 365 12.51 2.94 -1.37
N ILE A 366 12.69 4.27 -1.39
CA ILE A 366 12.77 5.05 -0.14
C ILE A 366 11.39 5.33 0.46
N MET A 367 10.31 5.17 -0.30
CA MET A 367 8.95 5.37 0.22
C MET A 367 8.67 4.47 1.43
N MET A 368 9.19 3.24 1.43
CA MET A 368 8.91 2.29 2.51
C MET A 368 10.08 1.32 2.74
N PRO A 369 11.26 1.82 3.13
CA PRO A 369 12.41 0.94 3.30
C PRO A 369 12.20 0.01 4.51
N LEU A 370 12.70 -1.23 4.42
CA LEU A 370 12.70 -2.22 5.49
C LEU A 370 13.22 -1.64 6.81
N THR A 371 14.26 -0.83 6.74
CA THR A 371 14.90 -0.22 7.90
C THR A 371 14.01 0.76 8.67
N ALA A 372 12.98 1.35 8.03
CA ALA A 372 12.02 2.23 8.71
C ALA A 372 11.18 1.51 9.78
N CYS A 373 11.11 0.18 9.72
CA CYS A 373 10.37 -0.65 10.67
C CYS A 373 11.26 -1.59 11.47
N SER A 374 12.52 -1.80 11.10
CA SER A 374 13.35 -2.92 11.54
C SER A 374 13.59 -3.01 13.05
N ILE A 375 13.65 -1.88 13.77
CA ILE A 375 13.76 -1.85 15.23
C ILE A 375 12.37 -2.10 15.85
N SER A 376 11.35 -1.45 15.32
CA SER A 376 9.98 -1.56 15.82
C SER A 376 9.42 -2.97 15.64
N MET A 377 9.83 -3.70 14.60
CA MET A 377 9.42 -5.10 14.37
C MET A 377 9.99 -6.08 15.40
N GLU A 378 11.09 -5.76 16.07
CA GLU A 378 11.58 -6.56 17.21
C GLU A 378 10.60 -6.50 18.40
N GLY A 379 9.84 -5.43 18.51
CA GLY A 379 8.82 -5.26 19.54
C GLY A 379 9.38 -5.41 20.95
N LYS A 380 8.65 -6.14 21.79
CA LYS A 380 9.03 -6.41 23.17
C LYS A 380 10.34 -7.21 23.32
N GLN A 381 10.82 -7.82 22.25
CA GLN A 381 12.07 -8.62 22.26
C GLN A 381 13.31 -7.77 21.95
N TRP A 382 13.17 -6.47 21.71
CA TRP A 382 14.29 -5.55 21.41
C TRP A 382 15.41 -5.61 22.46
N TRP A 383 15.07 -5.76 23.73
CA TRP A 383 16.05 -5.88 24.81
C TRP A 383 17.00 -7.09 24.65
N MET A 384 16.53 -8.21 24.06
CA MET A 384 17.37 -9.39 23.83
C MET A 384 18.54 -9.05 22.90
N LEU A 385 18.32 -8.24 21.87
CA LEU A 385 19.39 -7.79 20.97
C LEU A 385 20.42 -6.92 21.69
N GLN A 386 19.95 -6.11 22.64
CA GLN A 386 20.83 -5.22 23.41
C GLN A 386 21.70 -5.97 24.41
N THR A 387 21.33 -7.20 24.80
CA THR A 387 22.11 -8.06 25.70
C THR A 387 23.15 -8.92 24.96
N LEU A 388 23.10 -8.99 23.63
CA LEU A 388 24.09 -9.74 22.86
C LEU A 388 25.46 -9.04 22.93
N PRO A 389 26.57 -9.82 22.91
CA PRO A 389 27.94 -9.29 22.90
C PRO A 389 28.31 -8.75 21.50
N VAL A 390 27.48 -7.86 20.95
CA VAL A 390 27.68 -7.22 19.65
C VAL A 390 27.67 -5.71 19.79
N THR A 391 28.43 -5.02 18.96
CA THR A 391 28.46 -3.56 19.01
C THR A 391 27.19 -2.98 18.37
N GLU A 392 26.78 -1.78 18.84
CA GLU A 392 25.66 -1.05 18.20
C GLU A 392 25.94 -0.79 16.72
N ARG A 393 27.21 -0.61 16.35
CA ARG A 393 27.63 -0.44 14.95
C ARG A 393 27.33 -1.66 14.11
N ASP A 394 27.53 -2.87 14.66
CA ASP A 394 27.26 -4.11 13.94
C ASP A 394 25.75 -4.34 13.78
N MET A 395 24.95 -4.01 14.80
CA MET A 395 23.49 -4.03 14.69
C MET A 395 22.99 -3.05 13.61
N VAL A 396 23.50 -1.85 13.56
CA VAL A 396 23.15 -0.85 12.53
C VAL A 396 23.58 -1.32 11.14
N ARG A 397 24.81 -1.81 11.01
CA ARG A 397 25.34 -2.32 9.74
C ARG A 397 24.55 -3.52 9.23
N SER A 398 24.15 -4.45 10.10
CA SER A 398 23.38 -5.61 9.71
C SER A 398 21.99 -5.26 9.17
N LYS A 399 21.29 -4.32 9.80
CA LYS A 399 19.98 -3.85 9.35
C LYS A 399 20.05 -3.11 8.01
N VAL A 400 21.06 -2.26 7.84
CA VAL A 400 21.31 -1.57 6.56
C VAL A 400 21.71 -2.56 5.48
N ALA A 401 22.61 -3.52 5.78
CA ALA A 401 23.02 -4.53 4.83
C ALA A 401 21.87 -5.44 4.39
N ALA A 402 20.96 -5.78 5.30
CA ALA A 402 19.76 -6.54 4.96
C ALA A 402 18.87 -5.77 3.96
N GLN A 403 18.64 -4.47 4.16
CA GLN A 403 17.92 -3.62 3.19
C GLN A 403 18.61 -3.60 1.83
N LEU A 404 19.92 -3.38 1.80
CA LEU A 404 20.68 -3.32 0.55
C LEU A 404 20.64 -4.66 -0.20
N LEU A 405 20.74 -5.79 0.51
CA LEU A 405 20.64 -7.11 -0.09
C LEU A 405 19.24 -7.42 -0.66
N VAL A 406 18.19 -6.90 -0.02
CA VAL A 406 16.83 -7.04 -0.55
C VAL A 406 16.62 -6.15 -1.76
N ALA A 407 17.09 -4.91 -1.74
CA ALA A 407 16.90 -3.94 -2.83
C ALA A 407 17.76 -4.26 -4.07
N LEU A 408 18.96 -4.85 -3.89
CA LEU A 408 19.94 -5.06 -4.95
C LEU A 408 19.40 -5.79 -6.19
N PRO A 409 18.70 -6.92 -6.08
CA PRO A 409 18.20 -7.63 -7.27
C PRO A 409 17.17 -6.79 -8.04
N PHE A 410 16.30 -6.05 -7.38
CA PHE A 410 15.33 -5.18 -8.02
C PHE A 410 16.00 -3.98 -8.70
N TYR A 411 16.98 -3.38 -8.04
CA TYR A 411 17.79 -2.31 -8.60
C TYR A 411 18.50 -2.78 -9.89
N LEU A 412 19.19 -3.92 -9.86
CA LEU A 412 19.89 -4.44 -11.04
C LEU A 412 18.94 -4.72 -12.20
N VAL A 413 17.77 -5.33 -11.93
CA VAL A 413 16.77 -5.58 -12.97
C VAL A 413 16.22 -4.26 -13.54
N SER A 414 15.90 -3.29 -12.69
CA SER A 414 15.43 -1.96 -13.10
C SER A 414 16.44 -1.26 -14.02
N GLU A 415 17.72 -1.26 -13.62
CA GLU A 415 18.77 -0.62 -14.43
C GLU A 415 18.97 -1.30 -15.78
N ILE A 416 18.98 -2.64 -15.82
CA ILE A 416 19.05 -3.39 -17.09
C ILE A 416 17.89 -3.00 -18.01
N LEU A 417 16.66 -2.93 -17.49
CA LEU A 417 15.49 -2.54 -18.28
C LEU A 417 15.61 -1.10 -18.80
N LEU A 418 16.05 -0.15 -17.96
CA LEU A 418 16.26 1.23 -18.38
C LEU A 418 17.37 1.38 -19.42
N PHE A 419 18.47 0.65 -19.28
CA PHE A 419 19.54 0.66 -20.28
C PHE A 419 19.07 0.09 -21.62
N LEU A 420 18.24 -0.96 -21.62
CA LEU A 420 17.66 -1.52 -22.84
C LEU A 420 16.67 -0.55 -23.49
N ALA A 421 15.86 0.16 -22.68
CA ALA A 421 14.85 1.09 -23.16
C ALA A 421 15.47 2.38 -23.72
N LEU A 422 16.34 3.02 -22.96
CA LEU A 422 16.83 4.38 -23.25
C LEU A 422 18.11 4.39 -24.08
N ARG A 423 18.90 3.28 -24.07
CA ARG A 423 20.24 3.20 -24.69
C ARG A 423 21.08 4.44 -24.38
N PRO A 424 21.26 4.79 -23.10
CA PRO A 424 21.84 6.07 -22.68
C PRO A 424 23.30 6.20 -23.13
N GLY A 425 23.70 7.44 -23.36
CA GLY A 425 25.13 7.77 -23.47
C GLY A 425 25.86 7.48 -22.15
N TRP A 426 27.18 7.49 -22.16
CA TRP A 426 27.98 7.13 -20.98
C TRP A 426 27.68 8.00 -19.75
N ALA A 427 27.45 9.30 -19.93
CA ALA A 427 27.17 10.25 -18.82
C ALA A 427 25.75 10.04 -18.24
N ASP A 428 24.77 9.85 -19.12
CA ASP A 428 23.39 9.53 -18.70
C ASP A 428 23.34 8.16 -18.04
N GLY A 429 24.07 7.17 -18.57
CA GLY A 429 24.16 5.83 -17.98
C GLY A 429 24.78 5.86 -16.58
N LEU A 430 25.83 6.66 -16.37
CA LEU A 430 26.41 6.85 -15.04
C LEU A 430 25.40 7.49 -14.06
N SER A 431 24.62 8.45 -14.53
CA SER A 431 23.59 9.10 -13.73
C SER A 431 22.46 8.16 -13.37
N LEU A 432 22.00 7.32 -14.32
CA LEU A 432 21.02 6.28 -14.10
C LEU A 432 21.47 5.29 -13.01
N LEU A 433 22.73 4.89 -13.00
CA LEU A 433 23.27 4.00 -11.96
C LEU A 433 23.49 4.72 -10.62
N ALA A 434 24.12 5.89 -10.62
CA ALA A 434 24.59 6.54 -9.40
C ALA A 434 23.44 7.12 -8.56
N VAL A 435 22.44 7.76 -9.19
CA VAL A 435 21.36 8.44 -8.48
C VAL A 435 20.47 7.45 -7.73
N PRO A 436 19.91 6.38 -8.37
CA PRO A 436 19.08 5.43 -7.63
C PRO A 436 19.85 4.66 -6.56
N ALA A 437 21.13 4.31 -6.82
CA ALA A 437 21.99 3.68 -5.81
C ALA A 437 22.18 4.57 -4.57
N ALA A 438 22.43 5.87 -4.77
CA ALA A 438 22.54 6.82 -3.68
C ALA A 438 21.23 6.94 -2.88
N TYR A 439 20.08 6.94 -3.54
CA TYR A 439 18.77 6.93 -2.90
C TYR A 439 18.54 5.68 -2.05
N ILE A 440 18.85 4.49 -2.57
CA ILE A 440 18.71 3.22 -1.83
C ILE A 440 19.57 3.23 -0.57
N ILE A 441 20.84 3.67 -0.69
CA ILE A 441 21.78 3.78 0.45
C ILE A 441 21.27 4.81 1.47
N PHE A 442 20.84 5.97 1.00
CA PHE A 442 20.28 7.02 1.86
C PHE A 442 19.00 6.54 2.55
N GLY A 443 18.07 5.93 1.83
CA GLY A 443 16.82 5.40 2.36
C GLY A 443 17.04 4.35 3.45
N ALA A 444 18.00 3.45 3.24
CA ALA A 444 18.37 2.45 4.22
C ALA A 444 18.88 3.08 5.54
N ARG A 445 19.64 4.16 5.46
CA ARG A 445 20.16 4.88 6.64
C ARG A 445 19.13 5.80 7.26
N ALA A 446 18.42 6.58 6.46
CA ALA A 446 17.39 7.51 6.93
C ALA A 446 16.25 6.76 7.62
N GLY A 447 15.75 5.67 7.01
CA GLY A 447 14.72 4.82 7.62
C GLY A 447 15.15 4.31 8.99
N LEU A 448 16.38 3.80 9.12
CA LEU A 448 16.87 3.32 10.40
C LEU A 448 17.04 4.44 11.42
N ALA A 449 17.56 5.61 11.01
CA ALA A 449 17.72 6.77 11.89
C ALA A 449 16.36 7.25 12.42
N VAL A 450 15.35 7.35 11.55
CA VAL A 450 14.00 7.74 11.93
C VAL A 450 13.37 6.67 12.84
N ASN A 451 13.58 5.37 12.56
CA ASN A 451 13.06 4.29 13.40
C ASN A 451 13.72 4.27 14.80
N LYS A 452 14.97 4.71 14.92
CA LYS A 452 15.62 4.95 16.21
C LYS A 452 14.99 6.10 16.99
N LEU A 453 14.60 7.18 16.31
CA LEU A 453 13.98 8.36 16.95
C LEU A 453 12.54 8.09 17.37
N PHE A 454 11.81 7.29 16.59
CA PHE A 454 10.39 7.00 16.81
C PHE A 454 10.11 5.48 16.86
N PRO A 455 10.74 4.72 17.78
CA PRO A 455 10.52 3.28 17.87
C PRO A 455 9.12 3.00 18.40
N LEU A 456 8.42 2.03 17.80
CA LEU A 456 7.16 1.49 18.28
C LEU A 456 7.41 0.05 18.73
N LEU A 457 7.71 -0.14 20.03
CA LEU A 457 8.05 -1.46 20.58
C LEU A 457 6.87 -2.20 21.19
N GLU A 458 5.80 -1.48 21.54
CA GLU A 458 4.56 -2.06 22.07
C GLU A 458 3.48 -2.04 20.99
N TRP A 459 3.24 -3.17 20.37
CA TRP A 459 2.24 -3.33 19.33
C TRP A 459 1.54 -4.69 19.43
N GLU A 460 0.30 -4.75 18.98
CA GLU A 460 -0.49 -5.98 18.94
C GLU A 460 -0.54 -6.59 17.53
N SER A 461 -0.28 -5.79 16.50
CA SER A 461 -0.31 -6.20 15.10
C SER A 461 0.88 -5.62 14.33
N GLU A 462 1.54 -6.45 13.52
CA GLU A 462 2.62 -6.05 12.62
C GLU A 462 2.18 -4.96 11.62
N VAL A 463 0.91 -4.99 11.21
CA VAL A 463 0.32 -3.97 10.32
C VAL A 463 0.45 -2.57 10.91
N ARG A 464 0.28 -2.43 12.24
CA ARG A 464 0.41 -1.15 12.94
C ARG A 464 1.85 -0.61 12.86
N VAL A 465 2.83 -1.49 12.97
CA VAL A 465 4.24 -1.10 12.86
C VAL A 465 4.58 -0.63 11.46
N VAL A 466 4.17 -1.40 10.46
CA VAL A 466 4.58 -1.19 9.07
C VAL A 466 3.81 -0.02 8.44
N LYS A 467 2.50 0.09 8.66
CA LYS A 467 1.65 1.09 7.97
C LYS A 467 1.32 2.33 8.79
N GLN A 468 1.35 2.24 10.12
CA GLN A 468 0.79 3.28 10.99
C GLN A 468 1.81 3.81 12.01
N SER A 469 3.09 3.47 11.87
CA SER A 469 4.11 3.99 12.76
C SER A 469 4.55 5.40 12.33
N ALA A 470 4.89 6.24 13.32
CA ALA A 470 5.46 7.55 13.04
C ALA A 470 6.77 7.45 12.24
N SER A 471 7.52 6.37 12.47
CA SER A 471 8.77 6.11 11.76
C SER A 471 8.56 5.94 10.25
N THR A 472 7.59 5.11 9.84
CA THR A 472 7.30 4.90 8.42
C THR A 472 6.79 6.18 7.75
N MET A 473 5.90 6.91 8.42
CA MET A 473 5.35 8.16 7.87
C MET A 473 6.41 9.24 7.71
N VAL A 474 7.27 9.45 8.71
CA VAL A 474 8.34 10.44 8.63
C VAL A 474 9.36 10.04 7.56
N THR A 475 9.71 8.76 7.45
CA THR A 475 10.62 8.28 6.40
C THR A 475 10.03 8.50 5.00
N MET A 476 8.75 8.25 4.82
CA MET A 476 8.04 8.52 3.56
C MET A 476 8.05 10.02 3.21
N LEU A 477 7.80 10.91 4.20
CA LEU A 477 7.88 12.35 3.98
C LEU A 477 9.30 12.81 3.60
N VAL A 478 10.33 12.29 4.26
CA VAL A 478 11.73 12.56 3.89
C VAL A 478 11.99 12.10 2.46
N GLY A 479 11.52 10.92 2.09
CA GLY A 479 11.60 10.42 0.72
C GLY A 479 10.92 11.35 -0.28
N MET A 480 9.69 11.79 -0.01
CA MET A 480 8.95 12.72 -0.88
C MET A 480 9.70 14.04 -1.08
N ILE A 481 10.20 14.63 -0.02
CA ILE A 481 10.96 15.90 -0.11
C ILE A 481 12.20 15.70 -0.97
N THR A 482 12.94 14.62 -0.75
CA THR A 482 14.17 14.33 -1.50
C THR A 482 13.92 14.02 -2.98
N ALA A 483 12.70 13.65 -3.37
CA ALA A 483 12.32 13.42 -4.77
C ALA A 483 11.71 14.67 -5.43
N VAL A 484 10.77 15.32 -4.75
CA VAL A 484 10.04 16.47 -5.32
C VAL A 484 10.97 17.63 -5.58
N VAL A 485 11.87 17.95 -4.64
CA VAL A 485 12.80 19.09 -4.80
C VAL A 485 13.69 18.93 -6.03
N PRO A 486 14.41 17.82 -6.25
CA PRO A 486 15.20 17.63 -7.46
C PRO A 486 14.38 17.61 -8.75
N VAL A 487 13.19 17.00 -8.74
CA VAL A 487 12.31 17.00 -9.93
C VAL A 487 11.89 18.43 -10.28
N VAL A 488 11.48 19.24 -9.32
CA VAL A 488 11.14 20.67 -9.56
C VAL A 488 12.37 21.43 -10.10
N ILE A 489 13.57 21.19 -9.57
CA ILE A 489 14.79 21.79 -10.09
C ILE A 489 15.03 21.36 -11.53
N LEU A 490 14.86 20.06 -11.87
CA LEU A 490 15.03 19.55 -13.23
C LEU A 490 14.03 20.13 -14.24
N VAL A 491 12.82 20.50 -13.79
CA VAL A 491 11.83 21.22 -14.61
C VAL A 491 12.29 22.64 -14.90
N MET A 492 12.87 23.33 -13.90
CA MET A 492 13.24 24.76 -13.99
C MET A 492 14.59 25.01 -14.69
N VAL A 493 15.47 24.02 -14.68
CA VAL A 493 16.85 24.16 -15.15
C VAL A 493 16.98 23.63 -16.60
N PRO A 494 17.72 24.37 -17.49
CA PRO A 494 18.01 23.88 -18.84
C PRO A 494 18.71 22.52 -18.84
N GLY A 495 18.47 21.70 -19.88
CA GLY A 495 18.99 20.34 -19.98
C GLY A 495 20.51 20.20 -19.87
N THR A 496 21.26 21.24 -20.23
CA THR A 496 22.74 21.29 -20.12
C THR A 496 23.27 21.14 -18.69
N PHE A 497 22.47 21.52 -17.67
CA PHE A 497 22.88 21.44 -16.27
C PHE A 497 22.38 20.17 -15.53
N THR A 498 21.69 19.26 -16.23
CA THR A 498 21.08 18.05 -15.65
C THR A 498 22.11 17.21 -14.90
N HIS A 499 23.26 16.93 -15.48
CA HIS A 499 24.32 16.15 -14.81
C HIS A 499 24.88 16.84 -13.57
N GLY A 500 24.93 18.19 -13.57
CA GLY A 500 25.30 18.96 -12.39
C GLY A 500 24.30 18.76 -11.23
N VAL A 501 23.00 18.75 -11.53
CA VAL A 501 21.94 18.48 -10.55
C VAL A 501 22.10 17.05 -9.98
N TYR A 502 22.32 16.06 -10.82
CA TYR A 502 22.53 14.68 -10.36
C TYR A 502 23.78 14.51 -9.49
N LEU A 503 24.87 15.14 -9.87
CA LEU A 503 26.11 15.11 -9.08
C LEU A 503 25.87 15.71 -7.68
N VAL A 504 25.29 16.91 -7.62
CA VAL A 504 24.99 17.59 -6.36
C VAL A 504 24.03 16.74 -5.52
N LEU A 505 22.97 16.21 -6.12
CA LEU A 505 22.01 15.35 -5.44
C LEU A 505 22.68 14.10 -4.85
N THR A 506 23.47 13.39 -5.67
CA THR A 506 24.18 12.18 -5.24
C THR A 506 25.13 12.48 -4.09
N VAL A 507 25.92 13.56 -4.19
CA VAL A 507 26.82 13.99 -3.14
C VAL A 507 26.09 14.36 -1.86
N LEU A 508 24.96 15.09 -1.95
CA LEU A 508 24.15 15.46 -0.78
C LEU A 508 23.55 14.23 -0.09
N LEU A 509 23.00 13.28 -0.84
CA LEU A 509 22.45 12.04 -0.28
C LEU A 509 23.53 11.21 0.42
N LEU A 510 24.70 11.06 -0.18
CA LEU A 510 25.81 10.33 0.41
C LEU A 510 26.40 11.06 1.62
N ALA A 511 26.54 12.38 1.55
CA ALA A 511 27.00 13.20 2.69
C ALA A 511 26.02 13.12 3.88
N ALA A 512 24.72 13.20 3.61
CA ALA A 512 23.69 13.00 4.63
C ALA A 512 23.78 11.60 5.26
N THR A 513 24.00 10.57 4.43
CA THR A 513 24.23 9.20 4.89
C THR A 513 25.45 9.09 5.82
N TRP A 514 26.52 9.77 5.46
CA TRP A 514 27.75 9.79 6.27
C TRP A 514 27.56 10.57 7.58
N GLY A 515 26.86 11.71 7.54
CA GLY A 515 26.52 12.51 8.72
C GLY A 515 25.70 11.73 9.75
N MET A 516 24.75 10.90 9.30
CA MET A 516 23.99 10.02 10.17
C MET A 516 24.84 8.93 10.87
N ASN A 517 26.02 8.59 10.34
CA ASN A 517 26.97 7.69 11.01
C ASN A 517 27.66 8.34 12.19
N LEU A 518 27.93 9.66 12.13
CA LEU A 518 28.61 10.41 13.19
C LEU A 518 27.68 10.73 14.37
N GLY A 519 26.37 10.83 14.10
CA GLY A 519 25.35 11.18 15.09
C GLY A 519 24.85 10.01 15.98
N ASN A 520 25.49 8.86 15.95
CA ASN A 520 25.05 7.65 16.71
C ASN A 520 25.23 7.86 18.23
N LYS A 521 24.40 8.70 18.85
CA LYS A 521 24.20 8.70 20.29
C LYS A 521 23.14 7.65 20.66
N ARG A 522 23.43 6.90 21.72
CA ARG A 522 22.68 5.74 22.24
C ARG A 522 21.17 5.98 22.25
N VAL A 523 20.42 5.01 21.69
CA VAL A 523 18.97 4.92 21.86
C VAL A 523 18.67 4.33 23.23
N GLY A 524 18.08 5.13 24.09
CA GLY A 524 17.42 4.68 25.30
C GLY A 524 18.33 4.57 26.52
N LYS A 525 18.37 5.63 27.28
CA LYS A 525 18.25 5.52 28.73
C LYS A 525 16.80 5.72 29.14
#